data_6ed888c004d62bf646ffbb72857c622a
#
_entry.id   6ed888c004d62bf646ffbb72857c622a
#
_cell.length_a   1.000
_cell.length_b   1.000
_cell.length_c   1.000
_cell.angle_alpha   90.00
_cell.angle_beta   90.00
_cell.angle_gamma   90.00
#
_symmetry.space_group_name_H-M   'P 1'
#
loop_
_entity.id
_entity.type
_entity.pdbx_description
1 polymer ?
#
loop_
_entity_poly.entity_id
_entity_poly.type
_entity_poly.pdbx_seq_one_letter_code
_entity_poly.pdbx_strand_id
1 'polypeptide(L)'
;VPVENPDQNGGFSMILTGGGVLESVPDINGNTASEMDGGLTHNLDINDRRTWEFKWTAPADDTAIASFLIFGNAVNGNGAADASGEDQWNKLELDVPGINANPSAPSAEALTILMTVIGLALGLILIGSMWVFYTRNPDNFSIGNFWSYLKPWLTTTDHKQVGVLYFLYGFFFFLVGGLLALLFRIQLMFPENDFLTQAEYNSFFTLHGTTMIFLAAMPMIAGFMNYILPLQIGAKDLAFPRINALGFWIIVAAAPLIFTGVWSGEAADITWVMYPPYSSLTGHAGGPNPGTIAFISGIALLGASSTLSGVNFVTTTFTMRAKGVGWMRMPLFTWSVLISVFMLYVSLPAFIIGIFFLLFDSTIGTTFFTAGGDPLLFQHLFWFFGHPEV
;
A
#
# COMPACT_ATOMS: atom_id res chain seq x y z
N VAL A 1 19.93 24.42 -16.94
CA VAL A 1 20.43 24.02 -18.28
C VAL A 1 21.90 23.65 -18.12
N PRO A 2 22.37 22.46 -18.58
CA PRO A 2 23.78 22.07 -18.45
C PRO A 2 24.73 23.04 -19.17
N VAL A 3 25.89 23.28 -18.58
CA VAL A 3 26.83 24.34 -19.00
C VAL A 3 28.09 23.76 -19.63
N GLU A 4 28.01 22.76 -20.45
CA GLU A 4 29.21 22.15 -21.05
C GLU A 4 29.76 22.88 -22.30
N ASN A 5 28.95 23.71 -22.95
CA ASN A 5 29.38 24.50 -24.09
C ASN A 5 28.98 25.99 -23.95
N PRO A 6 29.92 26.96 -23.93
CA PRO A 6 29.62 28.36 -23.74
C PRO A 6 28.83 29.01 -24.89
N ASP A 7 28.82 28.38 -26.07
CA ASP A 7 28.13 28.90 -27.25
C ASP A 7 26.71 28.34 -27.44
N GLN A 8 26.23 27.54 -26.49
CA GLN A 8 24.88 26.96 -26.54
C GLN A 8 23.84 27.92 -25.99
N ASN A 9 22.75 28.06 -26.72
CA ASN A 9 21.57 28.81 -26.31
C ASN A 9 20.66 27.91 -25.46
N GLY A 10 19.82 28.52 -24.64
CA GLY A 10 18.87 27.78 -23.79
C GLY A 10 17.47 28.36 -23.92
N GLY A 11 16.50 27.53 -23.69
CA GLY A 11 15.10 27.93 -23.62
C GLY A 11 14.39 27.20 -22.46
N PHE A 12 13.26 27.71 -22.06
CA PHE A 12 12.37 27.06 -21.11
C PHE A 12 10.91 27.27 -21.51
N SER A 13 10.09 26.39 -21.06
CA SER A 13 8.62 26.52 -21.01
C SER A 13 8.14 26.01 -19.68
N MET A 14 7.25 26.72 -19.02
CA MET A 14 6.71 26.35 -17.73
C MET A 14 5.19 26.52 -17.72
N ILE A 15 4.48 25.47 -17.34
CA ILE A 15 3.03 25.47 -17.18
C ILE A 15 2.73 25.36 -15.69
N LEU A 16 1.80 26.18 -15.20
CA LEU A 16 1.28 26.12 -13.84
C LEU A 16 -0.15 25.60 -13.85
N THR A 17 -0.42 24.60 -13.05
CA THR A 17 -1.76 24.09 -12.76
C THR A 17 -2.01 24.10 -11.25
N GLY A 18 -3.26 24.02 -10.82
CA GLY A 18 -3.61 24.00 -9.40
C GLY A 18 -3.71 25.38 -8.72
N GLY A 19 -3.45 26.48 -9.44
CA GLY A 19 -3.73 27.82 -8.97
C GLY A 19 -2.51 28.66 -8.61
N GLY A 20 -2.78 29.92 -8.30
CA GLY A 20 -1.77 30.96 -8.09
C GLY A 20 -1.56 31.84 -9.33
N VAL A 21 -0.74 32.86 -9.17
CA VAL A 21 -0.39 33.80 -10.23
C VAL A 21 1.10 33.74 -10.48
N LEU A 22 1.47 33.56 -11.75
CA LEU A 22 2.84 33.47 -12.20
C LEU A 22 3.20 34.77 -12.93
N GLU A 23 4.24 35.44 -12.50
CA GLU A 23 4.71 36.70 -13.04
C GLU A 23 6.16 36.56 -13.49
N SER A 24 6.48 37.06 -14.68
CA SER A 24 7.87 37.17 -15.16
C SER A 24 8.61 38.27 -14.42
N VAL A 25 9.81 37.99 -13.93
CA VAL A 25 10.70 38.98 -13.32
C VAL A 25 11.64 39.54 -14.39
N PRO A 26 11.67 40.86 -14.59
CA PRO A 26 12.61 41.47 -15.52
C PRO A 26 14.06 41.24 -15.08
N ASP A 27 14.94 41.02 -16.04
CA ASP A 27 16.38 40.96 -15.77
C ASP A 27 16.99 42.38 -15.62
N ILE A 28 18.32 42.43 -15.44
CA ILE A 28 19.09 43.68 -15.32
C ILE A 28 18.96 44.59 -16.54
N ASN A 29 18.55 44.04 -17.71
CA ASN A 29 18.34 44.78 -18.96
C ASN A 29 16.85 45.06 -19.21
N GLY A 30 15.95 44.72 -18.29
CA GLY A 30 14.51 44.92 -18.41
C GLY A 30 13.78 43.88 -19.25
N ASN A 31 14.42 42.79 -19.64
CA ASN A 31 13.80 41.72 -20.45
C ASN A 31 13.02 40.73 -19.58
N THR A 32 11.86 40.36 -20.03
CA THR A 32 10.94 39.43 -19.35
C THR A 32 10.75 38.12 -20.14
N ALA A 33 10.35 37.07 -19.47
CA ALA A 33 9.82 35.90 -20.15
C ALA A 33 8.49 36.23 -20.84
N SER A 34 8.18 35.56 -21.92
CA SER A 34 6.92 35.70 -22.64
C SER A 34 5.80 34.91 -21.96
N GLU A 35 4.61 35.47 -21.88
CA GLU A 35 3.42 34.76 -21.41
C GLU A 35 2.96 33.77 -22.48
N MET A 36 2.49 32.60 -22.01
CA MET A 36 1.84 31.58 -22.80
C MET A 36 0.56 31.12 -22.07
N ASP A 37 -0.31 30.42 -22.76
CA ASP A 37 -1.52 29.89 -22.15
C ASP A 37 -1.20 28.96 -20.96
N GLY A 38 -1.56 29.40 -19.76
CA GLY A 38 -1.31 28.70 -18.50
C GLY A 38 0.12 28.78 -17.96
N GLY A 39 1.03 29.62 -18.51
CA GLY A 39 2.40 29.65 -18.03
C GLY A 39 3.30 30.72 -18.65
N LEU A 40 4.60 30.46 -18.56
CA LEU A 40 5.67 31.35 -19.09
C LEU A 40 6.60 30.55 -20.00
N THR A 41 7.13 31.23 -21.02
CA THR A 41 8.17 30.69 -21.89
C THR A 41 9.30 31.71 -22.10
N HIS A 42 10.44 31.24 -22.55
CA HIS A 42 11.53 32.14 -22.92
C HIS A 42 11.12 33.08 -24.07
N ASN A 43 11.71 34.26 -24.11
CA ASN A 43 11.49 35.20 -25.20
C ASN A 43 12.36 34.79 -26.41
N LEU A 44 11.74 34.59 -27.57
CA LEU A 44 12.40 34.17 -28.81
C LEU A 44 13.48 35.12 -29.31
N ASP A 45 13.40 36.42 -28.94
CA ASP A 45 14.35 37.42 -29.35
C ASP A 45 15.64 37.48 -28.48
N ILE A 46 15.68 36.66 -27.39
CA ILE A 46 16.78 36.66 -26.42
C ILE A 46 17.15 35.22 -26.06
N ASN A 47 18.03 34.63 -26.85
CA ASN A 47 18.40 33.23 -26.77
C ASN A 47 19.70 32.94 -26.01
N ASP A 48 20.42 33.98 -25.56
CA ASP A 48 21.73 33.87 -24.90
C ASP A 48 21.67 33.59 -23.40
N ARG A 49 20.45 33.31 -22.89
CA ARG A 49 20.22 33.08 -21.47
C ARG A 49 20.15 31.63 -21.10
N ARG A 50 20.54 31.39 -19.84
CA ARG A 50 20.45 30.04 -19.19
C ARG A 50 19.75 30.09 -17.85
N THR A 51 19.37 31.27 -17.38
CA THR A 51 18.70 31.48 -16.09
C THR A 51 17.56 32.46 -16.29
N TRP A 52 16.40 32.11 -15.81
CA TRP A 52 15.21 32.93 -15.80
C TRP A 52 14.68 32.98 -14.38
N GLU A 53 14.20 34.15 -13.96
CA GLU A 53 13.56 34.37 -12.69
C GLU A 53 12.07 34.62 -12.91
N PHE A 54 11.28 34.07 -12.06
CA PHE A 54 9.82 34.29 -12.02
C PHE A 54 9.35 34.40 -10.57
N LYS A 55 8.23 35.08 -10.38
CA LYS A 55 7.57 35.20 -9.11
C LYS A 55 6.26 34.46 -9.21
N TRP A 56 6.03 33.56 -8.28
CA TRP A 56 4.74 32.90 -8.10
C TRP A 56 4.09 33.38 -6.81
N THR A 57 2.82 33.80 -6.93
CA THR A 57 1.99 34.13 -5.78
C THR A 57 1.01 33.00 -5.54
N ALA A 58 1.09 32.38 -4.36
CA ALA A 58 0.23 31.24 -3.99
C ALA A 58 -1.24 31.61 -4.07
N PRO A 59 -2.13 30.68 -4.42
CA PRO A 59 -3.57 30.89 -4.35
C PRO A 59 -4.01 31.11 -2.88
N ALA A 60 -5.18 31.72 -2.70
CA ALA A 60 -5.77 31.89 -1.36
C ALA A 60 -6.28 30.57 -0.75
N ASP A 61 -6.45 29.56 -1.56
CA ASP A 61 -6.82 28.22 -1.13
C ASP A 61 -5.56 27.48 -0.65
N ASP A 62 -5.44 27.31 0.66
CA ASP A 62 -4.32 26.65 1.32
C ASP A 62 -4.37 25.11 1.26
N THR A 63 -5.45 24.54 0.69
CA THR A 63 -5.59 23.12 0.39
C THR A 63 -5.18 22.77 -1.04
N ALA A 64 -4.98 23.75 -1.91
CA ALA A 64 -4.59 23.55 -3.29
C ALA A 64 -3.13 23.07 -3.41
N ILE A 65 -2.87 22.26 -4.42
CA ILE A 65 -1.51 21.89 -4.84
C ILE A 65 -1.22 22.65 -6.13
N ALA A 66 -0.15 23.46 -6.13
CA ALA A 66 0.32 24.11 -7.33
C ALA A 66 1.38 23.21 -7.98
N SER A 67 1.11 22.76 -9.20
CA SER A 67 2.01 21.89 -9.96
C SER A 67 2.67 22.69 -11.07
N PHE A 68 4.00 22.72 -11.07
CA PHE A 68 4.82 23.34 -12.09
C PHE A 68 5.38 22.26 -13.00
N LEU A 69 5.04 22.33 -14.28
CA LEU A 69 5.62 21.51 -15.33
C LEU A 69 6.61 22.35 -16.10
N ILE A 70 7.91 22.09 -15.95
CA ILE A 70 8.98 22.89 -16.49
C ILE A 70 9.75 22.06 -17.52
N PHE A 71 9.88 22.60 -18.73
CA PHE A 71 10.74 22.05 -19.77
C PHE A 71 11.93 22.98 -19.98
N GLY A 72 13.13 22.44 -19.83
CA GLY A 72 14.37 23.15 -20.18
C GLY A 72 14.95 22.59 -21.47
N ASN A 73 15.37 23.44 -22.35
CA ASN A 73 16.03 23.07 -23.61
C ASN A 73 17.42 23.69 -23.67
N ALA A 74 18.41 22.90 -24.04
CA ALA A 74 19.74 23.36 -24.41
C ALA A 74 19.94 23.04 -25.89
N VAL A 75 20.13 24.08 -26.74
CA VAL A 75 20.29 23.97 -28.19
C VAL A 75 21.68 24.36 -28.60
N ASN A 76 22.20 23.76 -29.66
CA ASN A 76 23.54 24.04 -30.21
C ASN A 76 23.60 25.31 -31.06
N GLY A 77 22.49 26.02 -31.28
CA GLY A 77 22.41 27.26 -32.02
C GLY A 77 22.51 27.14 -33.56
N ASN A 78 22.42 25.92 -34.10
CA ASN A 78 22.52 25.69 -35.57
C ASN A 78 21.25 26.08 -36.33
N GLY A 79 20.17 26.42 -35.65
CA GLY A 79 18.90 26.84 -36.23
C GLY A 79 18.03 25.68 -36.76
N ALA A 80 18.46 24.43 -36.59
CA ALA A 80 17.70 23.27 -36.95
C ALA A 80 17.00 22.72 -35.67
N ALA A 81 15.69 22.57 -35.71
CA ALA A 81 14.93 21.84 -34.68
C ALA A 81 15.08 20.34 -34.95
N ASP A 82 16.30 19.82 -34.80
CA ASP A 82 16.54 18.40 -35.02
C ASP A 82 16.76 17.63 -33.71
N ALA A 83 16.24 16.41 -33.68
CA ALA A 83 16.43 15.47 -32.60
C ALA A 83 17.77 14.73 -32.66
N SER A 84 18.82 15.35 -33.26
CA SER A 84 20.08 14.69 -33.56
C SER A 84 21.04 14.50 -32.40
N GLY A 85 20.57 14.59 -31.16
CA GLY A 85 21.34 14.34 -29.93
C GLY A 85 22.18 15.54 -29.46
N GLU A 86 22.20 16.64 -30.19
CA GLU A 86 22.87 17.90 -29.83
C GLU A 86 21.90 18.85 -29.11
N ASP A 87 20.58 18.74 -29.35
CA ASP A 87 19.52 19.44 -28.62
C ASP A 87 19.00 18.58 -27.50
N GLN A 88 19.15 19.02 -26.24
CA GLN A 88 18.75 18.29 -25.06
C GLN A 88 17.56 18.94 -24.38
N TRP A 89 16.52 18.14 -24.16
CA TRP A 89 15.33 18.54 -23.41
C TRP A 89 15.32 17.84 -22.05
N ASN A 90 15.07 18.62 -21.01
CA ASN A 90 14.84 18.10 -19.67
C ASN A 90 13.47 18.54 -19.19
N LYS A 91 12.76 17.64 -18.51
CA LYS A 91 11.49 17.86 -17.86
C LYS A 91 11.68 17.87 -16.35
N LEU A 92 11.13 18.85 -15.67
CA LEU A 92 11.03 18.91 -14.21
C LEU A 92 9.57 19.10 -13.85
N GLU A 93 9.08 18.26 -12.96
CA GLU A 93 7.79 18.44 -12.30
C GLU A 93 8.06 18.84 -10.84
N LEU A 94 7.38 19.89 -10.39
CA LEU A 94 7.49 20.40 -9.03
C LEU A 94 6.10 20.69 -8.50
N ASP A 95 5.70 19.94 -7.46
CA ASP A 95 4.47 20.18 -6.74
C ASP A 95 4.75 20.97 -5.47
N VAL A 96 4.03 22.07 -5.32
CA VAL A 96 4.08 22.91 -4.12
C VAL A 96 2.73 22.81 -3.42
N PRO A 97 2.61 21.97 -2.39
CA PRO A 97 1.37 21.84 -1.65
C PRO A 97 1.12 23.08 -0.80
N GLY A 98 -0.13 23.49 -0.71
CA GLY A 98 -0.57 24.46 0.31
C GLY A 98 -0.35 23.91 1.71
N ILE A 99 -0.37 24.77 2.72
CA ILE A 99 -0.05 24.39 4.11
C ILE A 99 -0.99 23.32 4.68
N ASN A 100 -2.24 23.29 4.17
CA ASN A 100 -3.26 22.30 4.51
C ASN A 100 -3.56 21.34 3.34
N ALA A 101 -2.75 21.39 2.27
CA ALA A 101 -2.88 20.42 1.19
C ALA A 101 -2.40 19.05 1.65
N ASN A 102 -3.15 18.03 1.31
CA ASN A 102 -2.74 16.65 1.53
C ASN A 102 -2.51 15.97 0.17
N PRO A 103 -1.29 16.01 -0.35
CA PRO A 103 -0.97 15.45 -1.66
C PRO A 103 -1.17 13.94 -1.74
N SER A 104 -1.29 13.27 -0.59
CA SER A 104 -1.57 11.82 -0.51
C SER A 104 -3.06 11.50 -0.40
N ALA A 105 -3.94 12.50 -0.34
CA ALA A 105 -5.37 12.27 -0.20
C ALA A 105 -5.93 11.65 -1.51
N PRO A 106 -6.61 10.49 -1.45
CA PRO A 106 -7.27 9.94 -2.61
C PRO A 106 -8.28 10.93 -3.19
N SER A 107 -8.41 10.96 -4.52
CA SER A 107 -9.45 11.77 -5.15
C SER A 107 -10.83 11.39 -4.59
N ALA A 108 -11.72 12.36 -4.45
CA ALA A 108 -13.06 12.08 -3.93
C ALA A 108 -13.78 11.00 -4.76
N GLU A 109 -13.48 10.89 -6.05
CA GLU A 109 -14.03 9.88 -6.94
C GLU A 109 -13.46 8.49 -6.67
N ALA A 110 -12.14 8.34 -6.62
CA ALA A 110 -11.49 7.06 -6.37
C ALA A 110 -11.84 6.53 -4.97
N LEU A 111 -11.84 7.38 -3.96
CA LEU A 111 -12.28 7.03 -2.61
C LEU A 111 -13.75 6.63 -2.58
N THR A 112 -14.62 7.35 -3.27
CA THR A 112 -16.04 7.04 -3.36
C THR A 112 -16.28 5.68 -4.02
N ILE A 113 -15.59 5.38 -5.11
CA ILE A 113 -15.66 4.07 -5.78
C ILE A 113 -15.20 2.97 -4.80
N LEU A 114 -14.04 3.13 -4.18
CA LEU A 114 -13.50 2.17 -3.23
C LEU A 114 -14.49 1.90 -2.08
N MET A 115 -14.98 2.95 -1.43
CA MET A 115 -15.93 2.84 -0.31
C MET A 115 -17.27 2.24 -0.73
N THR A 116 -17.75 2.60 -1.93
CA THR A 116 -18.99 2.04 -2.47
C THR A 116 -18.88 0.53 -2.69
N VAL A 117 -17.78 0.07 -3.30
CA VAL A 117 -17.59 -1.36 -3.56
C VAL A 117 -17.34 -2.15 -2.27
N ILE A 118 -16.57 -1.60 -1.33
CA ILE A 118 -16.42 -2.22 0.02
C ILE A 118 -17.80 -2.32 0.69
N GLY A 119 -18.59 -1.25 0.67
CA GLY A 119 -19.93 -1.23 1.23
C GLY A 119 -20.87 -2.25 0.56
N LEU A 120 -20.86 -2.33 -0.77
CA LEU A 120 -21.62 -3.32 -1.51
C LEU A 120 -21.19 -4.76 -1.19
N ALA A 121 -19.88 -5.03 -1.10
CA ALA A 121 -19.37 -6.36 -0.76
C ALA A 121 -19.79 -6.77 0.65
N LEU A 122 -19.68 -5.89 1.64
CA LEU A 122 -20.14 -6.11 3.01
C LEU A 122 -21.66 -6.30 3.04
N GLY A 123 -22.41 -5.48 2.31
CA GLY A 123 -23.85 -5.61 2.17
C GLY A 123 -24.28 -6.96 1.60
N LEU A 124 -23.62 -7.44 0.54
CA LEU A 124 -23.88 -8.74 -0.06
C LEU A 124 -23.58 -9.90 0.90
N ILE A 125 -22.50 -9.81 1.66
CA ILE A 125 -22.17 -10.81 2.71
C ILE A 125 -23.25 -10.83 3.78
N LEU A 126 -23.68 -9.66 4.24
CA LEU A 126 -24.72 -9.54 5.26
C LEU A 126 -26.07 -10.08 4.74
N ILE A 127 -26.49 -9.66 3.55
CA ILE A 127 -27.73 -10.13 2.90
C ILE A 127 -27.66 -11.63 2.66
N GLY A 128 -26.55 -12.15 2.17
CA GLY A 128 -26.35 -13.57 1.96
C GLY A 128 -26.45 -14.38 3.26
N SER A 129 -25.84 -13.89 4.35
CA SER A 129 -25.93 -14.53 5.67
C SER A 129 -27.35 -14.48 6.24
N MET A 130 -28.06 -13.35 6.06
CA MET A 130 -29.47 -13.21 6.41
C MET A 130 -30.38 -14.14 5.59
N TRP A 131 -30.11 -14.27 4.29
CA TRP A 131 -30.83 -15.20 3.41
C TRP A 131 -30.64 -16.65 3.84
N VAL A 132 -29.41 -17.08 4.12
CA VAL A 132 -29.14 -18.44 4.62
C VAL A 132 -29.83 -18.68 5.96
N PHE A 133 -29.85 -17.69 6.85
CA PHE A 133 -30.58 -17.79 8.12
C PHE A 133 -32.10 -17.90 7.89
N TYR A 134 -32.67 -17.04 7.02
CA TYR A 134 -34.09 -17.07 6.66
C TYR A 134 -34.50 -18.43 6.08
N THR A 135 -33.74 -18.95 5.12
CA THR A 135 -34.07 -20.24 4.48
C THR A 135 -34.04 -21.43 5.44
N ARG A 136 -33.22 -21.32 6.50
CA ARG A 136 -33.15 -22.37 7.55
C ARG A 136 -34.15 -22.19 8.67
N ASN A 137 -34.66 -20.97 8.88
CA ASN A 137 -35.56 -20.62 9.99
C ASN A 137 -36.67 -19.65 9.53
N PRO A 138 -37.53 -20.04 8.55
CA PRO A 138 -38.48 -19.12 7.96
C PRO A 138 -39.53 -18.60 8.96
N ASP A 139 -39.95 -19.43 9.90
CA ASP A 139 -40.98 -19.10 10.87
C ASP A 139 -40.50 -18.23 12.05
N ASN A 140 -39.19 -18.10 12.22
CA ASN A 140 -38.55 -17.42 13.34
C ASN A 140 -37.59 -16.28 12.89
N PHE A 141 -37.75 -15.75 11.70
CA PHE A 141 -36.89 -14.69 11.21
C PHE A 141 -37.14 -13.38 11.96
N SER A 142 -36.10 -12.93 12.71
CA SER A 142 -36.03 -11.60 13.31
C SER A 142 -34.55 -11.17 13.41
N ILE A 143 -34.30 -9.87 13.53
CA ILE A 143 -32.92 -9.34 13.70
C ILE A 143 -32.29 -9.90 15.00
N GLY A 144 -33.06 -10.04 16.08
CA GLY A 144 -32.57 -10.63 17.33
C GLY A 144 -32.17 -12.09 17.19
N ASN A 145 -32.97 -12.88 16.44
CA ASN A 145 -32.67 -14.28 16.16
C ASN A 145 -31.47 -14.42 15.21
N PHE A 146 -31.36 -13.52 14.24
CA PHE A 146 -30.20 -13.47 13.35
C PHE A 146 -28.90 -13.15 14.12
N TRP A 147 -28.95 -12.22 15.07
CA TRP A 147 -27.81 -11.92 15.94
C TRP A 147 -27.44 -13.13 16.83
N SER A 148 -28.43 -13.80 17.38
CA SER A 148 -28.21 -15.03 18.15
C SER A 148 -27.61 -16.16 17.31
N TYR A 149 -27.84 -16.17 16.01
CA TYR A 149 -27.20 -17.07 15.05
C TYR A 149 -25.75 -16.67 14.75
N LEU A 150 -25.46 -15.37 14.60
CA LEU A 150 -24.10 -14.90 14.30
C LEU A 150 -23.17 -14.96 15.50
N LYS A 151 -23.65 -14.65 16.69
CA LYS A 151 -22.81 -14.58 17.90
C LYS A 151 -21.95 -15.82 18.14
N PRO A 152 -22.45 -17.07 17.99
CA PRO A 152 -21.63 -18.27 18.11
C PRO A 152 -20.47 -18.33 17.11
N TRP A 153 -20.64 -17.80 15.89
CA TRP A 153 -19.56 -17.73 14.89
C TRP A 153 -18.47 -16.75 15.30
N LEU A 154 -18.84 -15.60 15.85
CA LEU A 154 -17.90 -14.58 16.28
C LEU A 154 -17.11 -14.96 17.53
N THR A 155 -17.64 -15.87 18.34
CA THR A 155 -17.01 -16.31 19.61
C THR A 155 -16.52 -17.75 19.58
N THR A 156 -16.55 -18.39 18.40
CA THR A 156 -16.18 -19.78 18.24
C THR A 156 -14.70 -20.04 18.49
N THR A 157 -14.39 -21.22 18.99
CA THR A 157 -13.03 -21.77 19.06
C THR A 157 -12.89 -23.05 18.23
N ASP A 158 -13.98 -23.54 17.60
CA ASP A 158 -13.96 -24.71 16.72
C ASP A 158 -13.13 -24.41 15.46
N HIS A 159 -12.14 -25.24 15.18
CA HIS A 159 -11.20 -25.05 14.07
C HIS A 159 -11.87 -24.97 12.69
N LYS A 160 -13.02 -25.65 12.50
CA LYS A 160 -13.74 -25.61 11.21
C LYS A 160 -14.42 -24.27 11.01
N GLN A 161 -15.09 -23.76 12.05
CA GLN A 161 -15.74 -22.46 11.99
C GLN A 161 -14.70 -21.33 11.86
N VAL A 162 -13.61 -21.37 12.62
CA VAL A 162 -12.49 -20.43 12.49
C VAL A 162 -11.88 -20.52 11.10
N GLY A 163 -11.69 -21.72 10.54
CA GLY A 163 -11.20 -21.91 9.17
C GLY A 163 -12.11 -21.27 8.11
N VAL A 164 -13.44 -21.41 8.27
CA VAL A 164 -14.42 -20.75 7.39
C VAL A 164 -14.35 -19.23 7.53
N LEU A 165 -14.21 -18.70 8.76
CA LEU A 165 -14.05 -17.26 8.98
C LEU A 165 -12.79 -16.71 8.31
N TYR A 166 -11.66 -17.39 8.42
CA TYR A 166 -10.42 -17.04 7.71
C TYR A 166 -10.62 -17.01 6.19
N PHE A 167 -11.30 -18.03 5.66
CA PHE A 167 -11.55 -18.12 4.22
C PHE A 167 -12.46 -17.00 3.73
N LEU A 168 -13.57 -16.72 4.43
CA LEU A 168 -14.49 -15.63 4.08
C LEU A 168 -13.83 -14.26 4.19
N TYR A 169 -13.02 -14.04 5.23
CA TYR A 169 -12.23 -12.85 5.40
C TYR A 169 -11.24 -12.65 4.25
N GLY A 170 -10.46 -13.67 3.92
CA GLY A 170 -9.51 -13.62 2.82
C GLY A 170 -10.19 -13.41 1.47
N PHE A 171 -11.34 -14.04 1.23
CA PHE A 171 -12.12 -13.83 0.00
C PHE A 171 -12.67 -12.40 -0.10
N PHE A 172 -13.14 -11.83 1.01
CA PHE A 172 -13.54 -10.42 1.04
C PHE A 172 -12.37 -9.51 0.64
N PHE A 173 -11.20 -9.69 1.24
CA PHE A 173 -10.03 -8.87 0.90
C PHE A 173 -9.45 -9.17 -0.48
N PHE A 174 -9.66 -10.37 -1.02
CA PHE A 174 -9.37 -10.66 -2.43
C PHE A 174 -10.18 -9.75 -3.37
N LEU A 175 -11.46 -9.55 -3.07
CA LEU A 175 -12.32 -8.63 -3.85
C LEU A 175 -11.88 -7.16 -3.69
N VAL A 176 -11.55 -6.75 -2.45
CA VAL A 176 -11.03 -5.39 -2.18
C VAL A 176 -9.70 -5.16 -2.92
N GLY A 177 -8.77 -6.10 -2.82
CA GLY A 177 -7.49 -6.02 -3.55
C GLY A 177 -7.68 -6.00 -5.06
N GLY A 178 -8.61 -6.81 -5.58
CA GLY A 178 -8.98 -6.80 -6.99
C GLY A 178 -9.53 -5.44 -7.46
N LEU A 179 -10.35 -4.79 -6.63
CA LEU A 179 -10.83 -3.44 -6.92
C LEU A 179 -9.70 -2.42 -6.97
N LEU A 180 -8.78 -2.43 -5.99
CA LEU A 180 -7.60 -1.57 -6.01
C LEU A 180 -6.80 -1.74 -7.31
N ALA A 181 -6.65 -2.99 -7.78
CA ALA A 181 -6.01 -3.29 -9.05
C ALA A 181 -6.76 -2.67 -10.24
N LEU A 182 -8.09 -2.73 -10.25
CA LEU A 182 -8.89 -2.11 -11.31
C LEU A 182 -8.70 -0.60 -11.35
N LEU A 183 -8.65 0.08 -10.21
CA LEU A 183 -8.47 1.53 -10.13
C LEU A 183 -7.15 1.97 -10.76
N PHE A 184 -6.02 1.39 -10.38
CA PHE A 184 -4.74 1.77 -10.99
C PHE A 184 -4.60 1.24 -12.45
N ARG A 185 -5.35 0.20 -12.85
CA ARG A 185 -5.41 -0.21 -14.26
C ARG A 185 -6.23 0.75 -15.12
N ILE A 186 -7.27 1.38 -14.55
CA ILE A 186 -8.00 2.46 -15.24
C ILE A 186 -7.05 3.64 -15.50
N GLN A 187 -6.21 4.02 -14.50
CA GLN A 187 -5.17 5.04 -14.70
C GLN A 187 -4.26 4.75 -15.90
N LEU A 188 -3.91 3.49 -16.10
CA LEU A 188 -3.01 3.05 -17.17
C LEU A 188 -3.72 2.72 -18.50
N MET A 189 -5.02 2.99 -18.61
CA MET A 189 -5.80 2.63 -19.81
C MET A 189 -5.45 3.49 -21.01
N PHE A 190 -5.15 4.77 -20.78
CA PHE A 190 -4.82 5.74 -21.80
C PHE A 190 -3.53 6.47 -21.42
N PRO A 191 -2.71 6.91 -22.41
CA PRO A 191 -1.60 7.83 -22.15
C PRO A 191 -2.12 9.13 -21.53
N GLU A 192 -1.36 9.70 -20.61
CA GLU A 192 -1.67 10.99 -19.96
C GLU A 192 -3.05 11.03 -19.25
N ASN A 193 -3.56 9.89 -18.82
CA ASN A 193 -4.79 9.81 -18.06
C ASN A 193 -4.58 10.42 -16.66
N ASP A 194 -5.48 11.27 -16.21
CA ASP A 194 -5.47 12.00 -14.95
C ASP A 194 -6.48 11.48 -13.90
N PHE A 195 -6.95 10.24 -14.07
CA PHE A 195 -7.92 9.60 -13.15
C PHE A 195 -7.39 9.48 -11.72
N LEU A 196 -6.10 9.19 -11.54
CA LEU A 196 -5.41 9.14 -10.25
C LEU A 196 -4.21 10.06 -10.25
N THR A 197 -3.98 10.76 -9.16
CA THR A 197 -2.71 11.44 -8.90
C THR A 197 -1.59 10.41 -8.69
N GLN A 198 -0.34 10.86 -8.77
CA GLN A 198 0.84 10.00 -8.52
C GLN A 198 0.81 9.38 -7.12
N ALA A 199 0.45 10.17 -6.09
CA ALA A 199 0.35 9.70 -4.71
C ALA A 199 -0.74 8.65 -4.53
N GLU A 200 -1.91 8.85 -5.13
CA GLU A 200 -3.01 7.88 -5.10
C GLU A 200 -2.63 6.58 -5.81
N TYR A 201 -2.00 6.68 -6.97
CA TYR A 201 -1.53 5.51 -7.70
C TYR A 201 -0.57 4.67 -6.84
N ASN A 202 0.43 5.30 -6.22
CA ASN A 202 1.39 4.64 -5.35
C ASN A 202 0.72 4.02 -4.11
N SER A 203 -0.22 4.73 -3.51
CA SER A 203 -0.99 4.24 -2.36
C SER A 203 -1.87 3.05 -2.73
N PHE A 204 -2.60 3.11 -3.84
CA PHE A 204 -3.44 1.98 -4.27
C PHE A 204 -2.61 0.78 -4.71
N PHE A 205 -1.46 1.00 -5.33
CA PHE A 205 -0.50 -0.04 -5.65
C PHE A 205 0.06 -0.71 -4.38
N THR A 206 0.44 0.09 -3.37
CA THR A 206 0.90 -0.39 -2.06
C THR A 206 -0.16 -1.22 -1.35
N LEU A 207 -1.38 -0.69 -1.25
CA LEU A 207 -2.50 -1.36 -0.61
C LEU A 207 -2.93 -2.62 -1.36
N HIS A 208 -2.92 -2.60 -2.71
CA HIS A 208 -3.20 -3.80 -3.50
C HIS A 208 -2.22 -4.93 -3.19
N GLY A 209 -0.91 -4.69 -3.32
CA GLY A 209 0.11 -5.71 -3.07
C GLY A 209 0.02 -6.29 -1.66
N THR A 210 -0.09 -5.42 -0.66
CA THR A 210 -0.24 -5.81 0.74
C THR A 210 -1.52 -6.60 1.00
N THR A 211 -2.64 -6.14 0.45
CA THR A 211 -3.95 -6.79 0.62
C THR A 211 -3.96 -8.17 0.00
N MET A 212 -3.45 -8.31 -1.23
CA MET A 212 -3.44 -9.60 -1.93
C MET A 212 -2.59 -10.65 -1.22
N ILE A 213 -1.44 -10.27 -0.68
CA ILE A 213 -0.54 -11.19 0.02
C ILE A 213 -1.04 -11.45 1.44
N PHE A 214 -1.14 -10.41 2.27
CA PHE A 214 -1.31 -10.57 3.71
C PHE A 214 -2.77 -10.64 4.19
N LEU A 215 -3.72 -10.05 3.47
CA LEU A 215 -5.14 -10.05 3.88
C LEU A 215 -6.00 -11.00 3.06
N ALA A 216 -5.56 -11.42 1.87
CA ALA A 216 -6.28 -12.36 1.03
C ALA A 216 -5.62 -13.74 1.00
N ALA A 217 -4.47 -13.90 0.35
CA ALA A 217 -3.85 -15.21 0.11
C ALA A 217 -3.50 -15.94 1.41
N MET A 218 -2.73 -15.30 2.31
CA MET A 218 -2.35 -15.93 3.58
C MET A 218 -3.54 -16.34 4.45
N PRO A 219 -4.57 -15.49 4.69
CA PRO A 219 -5.74 -15.93 5.44
C PRO A 219 -6.54 -17.05 4.77
N MET A 220 -6.67 -17.06 3.45
CA MET A 220 -7.34 -18.17 2.76
C MET A 220 -6.58 -19.49 2.96
N ILE A 221 -5.26 -19.48 2.82
CA ILE A 221 -4.40 -20.64 3.08
C ILE A 221 -4.54 -21.09 4.55
N ALA A 222 -4.46 -20.15 5.50
CA ALA A 222 -4.66 -20.43 6.92
C ALA A 222 -6.05 -21.01 7.18
N GLY A 223 -7.09 -20.58 6.47
CA GLY A 223 -8.43 -21.15 6.51
C GLY A 223 -8.45 -22.62 6.13
N PHE A 224 -7.80 -22.98 5.02
CA PHE A 224 -7.64 -24.38 4.61
C PHE A 224 -6.85 -25.20 5.64
N MET A 225 -5.74 -24.65 6.14
CA MET A 225 -4.94 -25.32 7.19
C MET A 225 -5.78 -25.60 8.44
N ASN A 226 -6.52 -24.60 8.93
CA ASN A 226 -7.40 -24.73 10.08
C ASN A 226 -8.48 -25.81 9.87
N TYR A 227 -9.10 -25.81 8.69
CA TYR A 227 -10.21 -26.72 8.42
C TYR A 227 -9.74 -28.16 8.19
N ILE A 228 -8.74 -28.33 7.33
CA ILE A 228 -8.37 -29.65 6.76
C ILE A 228 -7.37 -30.40 7.64
N LEU A 229 -6.37 -29.72 8.22
CA LEU A 229 -5.28 -30.39 8.95
C LEU A 229 -5.78 -31.28 10.11
N PRO A 230 -6.62 -30.80 11.04
CA PRO A 230 -7.10 -31.66 12.14
C PRO A 230 -7.90 -32.84 11.62
N LEU A 231 -8.71 -32.66 10.58
CA LEU A 231 -9.49 -33.76 9.98
C LEU A 231 -8.61 -34.85 9.40
N GLN A 232 -7.52 -34.44 8.68
CA GLN A 232 -6.60 -35.41 8.06
C GLN A 232 -5.79 -36.23 9.06
N ILE A 233 -5.45 -35.66 10.21
CA ILE A 233 -4.70 -36.37 11.25
C ILE A 233 -5.62 -37.05 12.29
N GLY A 234 -6.93 -36.86 12.17
CA GLY A 234 -7.92 -37.42 13.10
C GLY A 234 -7.94 -36.74 14.47
N ALA A 235 -7.49 -35.46 14.54
CA ALA A 235 -7.60 -34.64 15.73
C ALA A 235 -9.03 -34.10 15.88
N LYS A 236 -9.51 -33.93 17.10
CA LYS A 236 -10.83 -33.35 17.36
C LYS A 236 -10.84 -31.83 17.15
N ASP A 237 -9.75 -31.19 17.47
CA ASP A 237 -9.53 -29.74 17.33
C ASP A 237 -8.02 -29.48 17.23
N LEU A 238 -7.63 -28.18 17.10
CA LEU A 238 -6.25 -27.76 17.25
C LEU A 238 -5.80 -27.80 18.71
N ALA A 239 -4.48 -27.86 18.94
CA ALA A 239 -3.90 -27.95 20.28
C ALA A 239 -4.31 -26.79 21.19
N PHE A 240 -4.39 -25.58 20.63
CA PHE A 240 -4.72 -24.35 21.35
C PHE A 240 -5.89 -23.60 20.69
N PRO A 241 -7.15 -24.04 20.87
CA PRO A 241 -8.30 -23.46 20.15
C PRO A 241 -8.51 -21.98 20.42
N ARG A 242 -8.24 -21.50 21.66
CA ARG A 242 -8.35 -20.07 22.02
C ARG A 242 -7.28 -19.20 21.35
N ILE A 243 -6.05 -19.72 21.24
CA ILE A 243 -4.97 -19.03 20.52
C ILE A 243 -5.29 -18.96 19.03
N ASN A 244 -5.91 -19.99 18.48
CA ASN A 244 -6.37 -20.01 17.10
C ASN A 244 -7.41 -18.90 16.83
N ALA A 245 -8.43 -18.81 17.67
CA ALA A 245 -9.43 -17.74 17.57
C ALA A 245 -8.79 -16.34 17.75
N LEU A 246 -7.85 -16.20 18.68
CA LEU A 246 -7.10 -14.95 18.88
C LEU A 246 -6.32 -14.56 17.62
N GLY A 247 -5.63 -15.52 16.98
CA GLY A 247 -4.92 -15.27 15.71
C GLY A 247 -5.82 -14.69 14.64
N PHE A 248 -7.04 -15.26 14.47
CA PHE A 248 -8.03 -14.70 13.54
C PHE A 248 -8.41 -13.24 13.89
N TRP A 249 -8.72 -12.96 15.16
CA TRP A 249 -9.12 -11.61 15.54
C TRP A 249 -7.99 -10.58 15.46
N ILE A 250 -6.73 -10.99 15.62
CA ILE A 250 -5.57 -10.12 15.36
C ILE A 250 -5.53 -9.70 13.88
N ILE A 251 -5.76 -10.62 12.93
CA ILE A 251 -5.82 -10.27 11.50
C ILE A 251 -6.97 -9.31 11.22
N VAL A 252 -8.15 -9.55 11.83
CA VAL A 252 -9.29 -8.63 11.70
C VAL A 252 -8.95 -7.24 12.22
N ALA A 253 -8.19 -7.13 13.32
CA ALA A 253 -7.76 -5.84 13.87
C ALA A 253 -6.63 -5.17 13.05
N ALA A 254 -5.81 -5.94 12.34
CA ALA A 254 -4.73 -5.42 11.51
C ALA A 254 -5.24 -4.69 10.27
N ALA A 255 -6.32 -5.16 9.65
CA ALA A 255 -6.82 -4.58 8.41
C ALA A 255 -7.23 -3.10 8.54
N PRO A 256 -8.00 -2.65 9.54
CA PRO A 256 -8.26 -1.22 9.74
C PRO A 256 -7.00 -0.38 9.88
N LEU A 257 -5.95 -0.88 10.52
CA LEU A 257 -4.67 -0.17 10.64
C LEU A 257 -4.00 0.01 9.28
N ILE A 258 -3.99 -1.04 8.45
CA ILE A 258 -3.43 -1.01 7.09
C ILE A 258 -4.17 0.01 6.22
N PHE A 259 -5.47 0.14 6.39
CA PHE A 259 -6.32 1.04 5.60
C PHE A 259 -6.55 2.41 6.26
N THR A 260 -6.04 2.68 7.47
CA THR A 260 -6.30 3.94 8.21
C THR A 260 -5.98 5.17 7.38
N GLY A 261 -4.84 5.18 6.69
CA GLY A 261 -4.42 6.30 5.86
C GLY A 261 -5.36 6.64 4.70
N VAL A 262 -6.15 5.69 4.21
CA VAL A 262 -7.14 5.95 3.15
C VAL A 262 -8.21 6.93 3.61
N TRP A 263 -8.64 6.84 4.88
CA TRP A 263 -9.67 7.73 5.43
C TRP A 263 -9.12 9.08 5.89
N SER A 264 -7.84 9.13 6.31
CA SER A 264 -7.19 10.38 6.72
C SER A 264 -6.56 11.14 5.55
N GLY A 265 -6.52 10.57 4.35
CA GLY A 265 -5.80 11.13 3.21
C GLY A 265 -4.28 10.99 3.29
N GLU A 266 -3.79 10.12 4.16
CA GLU A 266 -2.36 9.84 4.39
C GLU A 266 -2.06 8.37 4.16
N ALA A 267 -2.62 7.80 3.08
CA ALA A 267 -2.42 6.39 2.76
C ALA A 267 -0.94 6.08 2.51
N ALA A 268 -0.49 4.93 3.02
CA ALA A 268 0.88 4.47 2.80
C ALA A 268 1.14 4.25 1.30
N ASP A 269 2.24 4.80 0.81
CA ASP A 269 2.69 4.73 -0.60
C ASP A 269 4.06 4.04 -0.75
N ILE A 270 4.46 3.28 0.27
CA ILE A 270 5.79 2.70 0.47
C ILE A 270 5.97 1.30 -0.12
N THR A 271 5.04 0.86 -0.96
CA THR A 271 4.93 -0.50 -1.50
C THR A 271 4.79 -1.57 -0.40
N TRP A 272 4.46 -2.82 -0.77
CA TRP A 272 4.34 -3.92 0.18
C TRP A 272 5.69 -4.37 0.78
N VAL A 273 6.81 -4.00 0.14
CA VAL A 273 8.18 -4.30 0.59
C VAL A 273 8.74 -3.27 1.57
N MET A 274 8.13 -2.08 1.68
CA MET A 274 8.44 -1.06 2.70
C MET A 274 9.91 -0.67 2.80
N TYR A 275 10.62 -0.48 1.69
CA TYR A 275 12.05 -0.19 1.72
C TYR A 275 12.39 1.18 2.33
N PRO A 276 13.24 1.21 3.38
CA PRO A 276 13.86 2.45 3.82
C PRO A 276 14.91 2.94 2.79
N PRO A 277 15.24 4.22 2.76
CA PRO A 277 14.83 5.27 3.71
C PRO A 277 13.43 5.84 3.45
N TYR A 278 12.79 5.53 2.32
CA TYR A 278 11.50 6.10 1.93
C TYR A 278 10.37 5.78 2.94
N SER A 279 10.37 4.58 3.50
CA SER A 279 9.38 4.14 4.50
C SER A 279 9.65 4.62 5.93
N SER A 280 10.71 5.37 6.16
CA SER A 280 11.14 5.88 7.46
C SER A 280 11.10 7.41 7.53
N LEU A 281 11.48 7.98 8.68
CA LEU A 281 11.47 9.44 8.95
C LEU A 281 12.07 10.32 7.85
N THR A 282 13.06 9.82 7.12
CA THR A 282 13.81 10.60 6.12
C THR A 282 13.23 10.52 4.72
N GLY A 283 12.24 9.65 4.50
CA GLY A 283 11.68 9.38 3.18
C GLY A 283 10.62 10.40 2.71
N HIS A 284 9.98 11.10 3.64
CA HIS A 284 8.92 12.07 3.35
C HIS A 284 9.30 13.46 3.84
N ALA A 285 9.01 14.49 3.06
CA ALA A 285 9.19 15.88 3.49
C ALA A 285 8.25 16.14 4.69
N GLY A 286 8.80 16.23 5.90
CA GLY A 286 8.01 16.44 7.13
C GLY A 286 7.94 15.23 8.06
N GLY A 287 8.56 14.11 7.71
CA GLY A 287 8.57 12.89 8.52
C GLY A 287 7.54 11.85 8.09
N PRO A 288 7.43 10.70 8.77
CA PRO A 288 6.50 9.65 8.42
C PRO A 288 5.08 10.11 8.73
N ASN A 289 4.18 9.89 7.77
CA ASN A 289 2.77 10.19 8.00
C ASN A 289 2.14 9.14 8.95
N PRO A 290 1.12 9.51 9.74
CA PRO A 290 0.44 8.60 10.65
C PRO A 290 -0.15 7.35 9.96
N GLY A 291 -0.59 7.48 8.71
CA GLY A 291 -1.08 6.37 7.90
C GLY A 291 -0.01 5.33 7.60
N THR A 292 1.20 5.75 7.30
CA THR A 292 2.36 4.85 7.11
C THR A 292 2.72 4.13 8.42
N ILE A 293 2.73 4.83 9.55
CA ILE A 293 2.99 4.21 10.87
C ILE A 293 1.90 3.18 11.19
N ALA A 294 0.64 3.51 10.98
CA ALA A 294 -0.47 2.60 11.19
C ALA A 294 -0.38 1.37 10.29
N PHE A 295 -0.04 1.57 9.01
CA PHE A 295 0.18 0.49 8.03
C PHE A 295 1.26 -0.49 8.51
N ILE A 296 2.46 0.00 8.88
CA ILE A 296 3.57 -0.83 9.36
C ILE A 296 3.17 -1.56 10.66
N SER A 297 2.42 -0.88 11.56
CA SER A 297 1.88 -1.50 12.79
C SER A 297 0.90 -2.63 12.48
N GLY A 298 0.05 -2.46 11.46
CA GLY A 298 -0.84 -3.51 10.97
C GLY A 298 -0.06 -4.73 10.47
N ILE A 299 1.01 -4.52 9.72
CA ILE A 299 1.90 -5.61 9.25
C ILE A 299 2.55 -6.34 10.43
N ALA A 300 2.99 -5.61 11.48
CA ALA A 300 3.52 -6.24 12.69
C ALA A 300 2.52 -7.18 13.37
N LEU A 301 1.25 -6.77 13.44
CA LEU A 301 0.16 -7.62 13.97
C LEU A 301 -0.05 -8.88 13.13
N LEU A 302 0.05 -8.79 11.81
CA LEU A 302 -0.07 -9.95 10.92
C LEU A 302 1.06 -10.96 11.18
N GLY A 303 2.30 -10.48 11.37
CA GLY A 303 3.43 -11.32 11.77
C GLY A 303 3.18 -12.04 13.11
N ALA A 304 2.63 -11.35 14.09
CA ALA A 304 2.27 -11.94 15.39
C ALA A 304 1.19 -13.02 15.23
N SER A 305 0.15 -12.77 14.44
CA SER A 305 -0.90 -13.76 14.15
C SER A 305 -0.36 -15.01 13.49
N SER A 306 0.51 -14.84 12.48
CA SER A 306 1.12 -15.97 11.76
C SER A 306 1.98 -16.83 12.69
N THR A 307 2.72 -16.20 13.62
CA THR A 307 3.50 -16.91 14.63
C THR A 307 2.61 -17.77 15.54
N LEU A 308 1.50 -17.19 16.05
CA LEU A 308 0.55 -17.91 16.92
C LEU A 308 -0.10 -19.10 16.20
N SER A 309 -0.51 -18.90 14.96
CA SER A 309 -1.10 -19.94 14.13
C SER A 309 -0.10 -21.07 13.84
N GLY A 310 1.14 -20.73 13.54
CA GLY A 310 2.19 -21.69 13.30
C GLY A 310 2.47 -22.58 14.51
N VAL A 311 2.63 -21.99 15.73
CA VAL A 311 2.78 -22.77 16.98
C VAL A 311 1.66 -23.79 17.13
N ASN A 312 0.45 -23.38 16.82
CA ASN A 312 -0.73 -24.24 16.95
C ASN A 312 -0.70 -25.41 15.96
N PHE A 313 -0.39 -25.17 14.68
CA PHE A 313 -0.33 -26.22 13.66
C PHE A 313 0.77 -27.24 13.94
N VAL A 314 1.97 -26.77 14.32
CA VAL A 314 3.08 -27.68 14.68
C VAL A 314 2.70 -28.53 15.88
N THR A 315 2.25 -27.91 16.97
CA THR A 315 1.89 -28.64 18.19
C THR A 315 0.79 -29.65 17.91
N THR A 316 -0.25 -29.27 17.16
CA THR A 316 -1.34 -30.18 16.78
C THR A 316 -0.81 -31.38 16.00
N THR A 317 0.05 -31.13 15.00
CA THR A 317 0.59 -32.21 14.16
C THR A 317 1.50 -33.13 14.95
N PHE A 318 2.25 -32.66 15.93
CA PHE A 318 3.15 -33.49 16.71
C PHE A 318 2.40 -34.30 17.81
N THR A 319 1.41 -33.68 18.45
CA THR A 319 0.84 -34.23 19.70
C THR A 319 -0.55 -34.86 19.56
N MET A 320 -1.33 -34.50 18.52
CA MET A 320 -2.75 -34.81 18.45
C MET A 320 -3.14 -35.78 17.32
N ARG A 321 -2.17 -36.42 16.68
CA ARG A 321 -2.47 -37.44 15.64
C ARG A 321 -3.21 -38.62 16.25
N ALA A 322 -4.20 -39.10 15.52
CA ALA A 322 -4.93 -40.31 15.88
C ALA A 322 -4.02 -41.56 15.93
N LYS A 323 -4.37 -42.50 16.75
CA LYS A 323 -3.66 -43.80 16.83
C LYS A 323 -3.62 -44.45 15.43
N GLY A 324 -2.42 -44.83 15.00
CA GLY A 324 -2.20 -45.43 13.66
C GLY A 324 -1.81 -44.46 12.57
N VAL A 325 -1.93 -43.14 12.78
CA VAL A 325 -1.41 -42.11 11.88
C VAL A 325 0.06 -41.81 12.20
N GLY A 326 0.94 -42.67 11.73
CA GLY A 326 2.39 -42.46 11.81
C GLY A 326 2.85 -41.41 10.81
N TRP A 327 4.11 -40.93 10.97
CA TRP A 327 4.68 -39.89 10.09
C TRP A 327 4.55 -40.21 8.60
N MET A 328 4.92 -41.40 8.19
CA MET A 328 4.86 -41.86 6.80
C MET A 328 3.44 -42.19 6.29
N ARG A 329 2.43 -42.09 7.15
CA ARG A 329 1.02 -42.25 6.79
C ARG A 329 0.25 -40.94 6.77
N MET A 330 0.90 -39.81 7.08
CA MET A 330 0.25 -38.51 6.99
C MET A 330 0.00 -38.15 5.52
N PRO A 331 -1.15 -37.55 5.19
CA PRO A 331 -1.45 -37.00 3.88
C PRO A 331 -0.44 -35.95 3.44
N LEU A 332 -0.26 -35.81 2.14
CA LEU A 332 0.68 -34.84 1.55
C LEU A 332 0.39 -33.41 2.01
N PHE A 333 -0.89 -33.01 2.08
CA PHE A 333 -1.28 -31.68 2.56
C PHE A 333 -0.80 -31.42 4.00
N THR A 334 -0.95 -32.39 4.91
CA THR A 334 -0.43 -32.27 6.28
C THR A 334 1.08 -32.09 6.32
N TRP A 335 1.82 -32.80 5.46
CA TRP A 335 3.26 -32.61 5.31
C TRP A 335 3.61 -31.23 4.76
N SER A 336 2.88 -30.75 3.75
CA SER A 336 3.07 -29.40 3.20
C SER A 336 2.87 -28.34 4.27
N VAL A 337 1.78 -28.42 5.04
CA VAL A 337 1.54 -27.50 6.17
C VAL A 337 2.68 -27.52 7.18
N LEU A 338 3.14 -28.70 7.58
CA LEU A 338 4.21 -28.84 8.56
C LEU A 338 5.51 -28.19 8.08
N ILE A 339 5.91 -28.46 6.83
CA ILE A 339 7.13 -27.91 6.22
C ILE A 339 7.01 -26.40 6.07
N SER A 340 5.89 -25.90 5.54
CA SER A 340 5.65 -24.46 5.37
C SER A 340 5.74 -23.71 6.71
N VAL A 341 5.15 -24.27 7.78
CA VAL A 341 5.21 -23.64 9.10
C VAL A 341 6.63 -23.66 9.67
N PHE A 342 7.43 -24.70 9.44
CA PHE A 342 8.83 -24.69 9.83
C PHE A 342 9.64 -23.64 9.07
N MET A 343 9.41 -23.46 7.77
CA MET A 343 10.03 -22.39 6.98
C MET A 343 9.65 -21.01 7.53
N LEU A 344 8.38 -20.80 7.86
CA LEU A 344 7.90 -19.57 8.50
C LEU A 344 8.57 -19.32 9.86
N TYR A 345 8.78 -20.32 10.70
CA TYR A 345 9.46 -20.14 11.98
C TYR A 345 10.92 -19.69 11.86
N VAL A 346 11.60 -20.10 10.81
CA VAL A 346 12.96 -19.65 10.54
C VAL A 346 12.97 -18.21 10.01
N SER A 347 12.00 -17.85 9.19
CA SER A 347 11.98 -16.59 8.45
C SER A 347 11.24 -15.43 9.16
N LEU A 348 10.12 -15.71 9.83
CA LEU A 348 9.31 -14.69 10.52
C LEU A 348 10.06 -13.86 11.57
N PRO A 349 10.96 -14.41 12.41
CA PRO A 349 11.68 -13.59 13.36
C PRO A 349 12.50 -12.48 12.70
N ALA A 350 13.17 -12.76 11.58
CA ALA A 350 13.91 -11.75 10.84
C ALA A 350 13.00 -10.65 10.31
N PHE A 351 11.84 -11.02 9.73
CA PHE A 351 10.82 -10.09 9.27
C PHE A 351 10.29 -9.20 10.41
N ILE A 352 9.90 -9.82 11.52
CA ILE A 352 9.34 -9.11 12.69
C ILE A 352 10.36 -8.12 13.24
N ILE A 353 11.64 -8.51 13.38
CA ILE A 353 12.71 -7.62 13.82
C ILE A 353 12.87 -6.44 12.85
N GLY A 354 12.87 -6.70 11.54
CA GLY A 354 12.95 -5.66 10.52
C GLY A 354 11.79 -4.65 10.63
N ILE A 355 10.57 -5.14 10.81
CA ILE A 355 9.37 -4.30 10.99
C ILE A 355 9.44 -3.47 12.28
N PHE A 356 9.87 -4.05 13.40
CA PHE A 356 10.02 -3.29 14.65
C PHE A 356 11.12 -2.22 14.56
N PHE A 357 12.26 -2.52 13.94
CA PHE A 357 13.30 -1.52 13.73
C PHE A 357 12.81 -0.38 12.82
N LEU A 358 12.04 -0.70 11.78
CA LEU A 358 11.41 0.30 10.93
C LEU A 358 10.39 1.17 11.71
N LEU A 359 9.58 0.56 12.57
CA LEU A 359 8.68 1.29 13.48
C LEU A 359 9.45 2.20 14.43
N PHE A 360 10.58 1.75 14.99
CA PHE A 360 11.39 2.58 15.88
C PHE A 360 12.02 3.75 15.12
N ASP A 361 12.54 3.52 13.92
CA ASP A 361 13.03 4.60 13.06
C ASP A 361 11.91 5.62 12.76
N SER A 362 10.68 5.14 12.55
CA SER A 362 9.53 5.97 12.20
C SER A 362 8.86 6.66 13.39
N THR A 363 9.02 6.18 14.63
CA THR A 363 8.27 6.68 15.80
C THR A 363 9.13 7.35 16.86
N ILE A 364 10.30 6.81 17.15
CA ILE A 364 11.20 7.31 18.20
C ILE A 364 12.52 7.85 17.67
N GLY A 365 12.71 7.89 16.34
CA GLY A 365 13.85 8.52 15.71
C GLY A 365 15.15 7.74 15.85
N THR A 366 15.10 6.42 15.93
CA THR A 366 16.30 5.58 15.80
C THR A 366 16.84 5.63 14.37
N THR A 367 18.04 5.13 14.15
CA THR A 367 18.72 5.20 12.86
C THR A 367 19.19 3.82 12.38
N PHE A 368 18.36 2.78 12.56
CA PHE A 368 18.73 1.43 12.10
C PHE A 368 18.90 1.37 10.58
N PHE A 369 18.03 2.07 9.85
CA PHE A 369 17.96 2.03 8.39
C PHE A 369 18.08 3.41 7.71
N THR A 370 18.29 4.47 8.49
CA THR A 370 18.43 5.85 8.02
C THR A 370 19.86 6.38 8.13
N ALA A 371 20.07 7.69 8.14
CA ALA A 371 21.39 8.31 8.20
C ALA A 371 22.23 7.78 9.40
N GLY A 372 23.30 7.04 9.10
CA GLY A 372 24.14 6.34 10.09
C GLY A 372 23.84 4.85 10.26
N GLY A 373 22.73 4.36 9.70
CA GLY A 373 22.39 2.94 9.64
C GLY A 373 22.55 2.36 8.23
N ASP A 374 22.00 1.16 8.00
CA ASP A 374 22.12 0.46 6.73
C ASP A 374 20.74 0.05 6.16
N PRO A 375 20.23 0.76 5.14
CA PRO A 375 18.98 0.36 4.46
C PRO A 375 19.02 -1.05 3.86
N LEU A 376 20.20 -1.53 3.46
CA LEU A 376 20.38 -2.87 2.91
C LEU A 376 20.09 -3.96 3.96
N LEU A 377 20.36 -3.67 5.24
CA LEU A 377 20.00 -4.57 6.34
C LEU A 377 18.49 -4.87 6.38
N PHE A 378 17.64 -3.85 6.14
CA PHE A 378 16.19 -4.08 6.06
C PHE A 378 15.85 -5.03 4.91
N GLN A 379 16.45 -4.85 3.73
CA GLN A 379 16.20 -5.72 2.59
C GLN A 379 16.58 -7.17 2.90
N HIS A 380 17.70 -7.40 3.56
CA HIS A 380 18.11 -8.74 3.97
C HIS A 380 17.13 -9.36 4.98
N LEU A 381 16.70 -8.62 5.99
CA LEU A 381 15.74 -9.08 6.99
C LEU A 381 14.37 -9.37 6.34
N PHE A 382 13.91 -8.46 5.46
CA PHE A 382 12.63 -8.61 4.75
C PHE A 382 12.65 -9.83 3.81
N TRP A 383 13.66 -9.94 2.95
CA TRP A 383 13.72 -11.01 1.94
C TRP A 383 14.12 -12.37 2.49
N PHE A 384 14.70 -12.42 3.68
CA PHE A 384 14.85 -13.68 4.38
C PHE A 384 13.50 -14.32 4.72
N PHE A 385 12.47 -13.51 4.91
CA PHE A 385 11.07 -13.92 4.99
C PHE A 385 10.41 -13.97 3.61
N GLY A 386 10.53 -12.92 2.80
CA GLY A 386 9.76 -12.74 1.58
C GLY A 386 9.95 -13.86 0.55
N HIS A 387 11.15 -14.44 0.45
CA HIS A 387 11.39 -15.54 -0.47
C HIS A 387 10.75 -16.87 -0.02
N PRO A 388 10.88 -17.31 1.24
CA PRO A 388 10.15 -18.49 1.74
C PRO A 388 8.63 -18.33 1.79
N GLU A 389 8.11 -17.10 1.88
CA GLU A 389 6.68 -16.81 1.90
C GLU A 389 6.01 -17.17 0.57
N VAL A 390 6.65 -16.86 -0.56
CA VAL A 390 6.14 -17.14 -1.91
C VAL A 390 6.33 -18.61 -2.28
#